data_09070066cda73364db1a02f3a68efafc
#
_entry.id   09070066cda73364db1a02f3a68efafc
#
_cell.length_a   1.000
_cell.length_b   1.000
_cell.length_c   1.000
_cell.angle_alpha   90.00
_cell.angle_beta   90.00
_cell.angle_gamma   90.00
#
_symmetry.space_group_name_H-M   'P 1'
#
loop_
_entity.id
_entity.type
_entity.pdbx_description
1 polymer ?
#
loop_
_entity_poly.entity_id
_entity_poly.type
_entity_poly.pdbx_seq_one_letter_code
_entity_poly.pdbx_strand_id
1 'polypeptide(L)'
;MRKITAGRDVLGEFAPKFAQLNDDVLFGEVWSRESELSAHDRSLITVTALMAQGLTDTSFGHHLQMAKENGITRSEIAEILTHAAFYAGWPKAWAAFRMAKDIWADEESTDEKQRHQNSMIFPIGAPNDGFAQYFSGQSYLAPVSTAQVKIFNVTFEPGCRNNWHIHEADKGGGQILVCVAGRGYYQEWGKEPQELHPGDVVNIAPGVKHWHGAAPDSWFSHLAVEVPGENCRSLWCEPVSEEEYRKLK
;
A
#
# COMPACT_ATOMS: atom_id res chain seq x y z
N MET A 1 19.99 -6.95 -19.38
CA MET A 1 19.55 -8.05 -18.47
C MET A 1 20.72 -8.50 -17.59
N ARG A 2 20.49 -8.79 -16.30
CA ARG A 2 21.52 -9.34 -15.39
C ARG A 2 21.91 -10.75 -15.86
N LYS A 3 23.21 -11.06 -15.92
CA LYS A 3 23.67 -12.40 -16.31
C LYS A 3 23.24 -13.42 -15.27
N ILE A 4 22.48 -14.42 -15.68
CA ILE A 4 22.00 -15.52 -14.83
C ILE A 4 23.04 -16.62 -14.83
N THR A 5 23.43 -17.09 -13.65
CA THR A 5 24.42 -18.14 -13.40
C THR A 5 23.87 -19.26 -12.52
N ALA A 6 22.56 -19.29 -12.31
CA ALA A 6 21.90 -20.22 -11.39
C ALA A 6 22.15 -21.70 -11.73
N GLY A 7 22.24 -22.04 -13.01
CA GLY A 7 22.57 -23.37 -13.45
C GLY A 7 23.98 -23.80 -12.99
N ARG A 8 24.97 -22.93 -13.19
CA ARG A 8 26.36 -23.20 -12.76
C ARG A 8 26.52 -23.22 -11.25
N ASP A 9 25.82 -22.30 -10.58
CA ASP A 9 25.91 -22.16 -9.12
C ASP A 9 25.34 -23.38 -8.38
N VAL A 10 24.29 -23.99 -8.92
CA VAL A 10 23.59 -25.12 -8.27
C VAL A 10 24.03 -26.48 -8.81
N LEU A 11 24.24 -26.60 -10.11
CA LEU A 11 24.48 -27.90 -10.80
C LEU A 11 25.78 -27.96 -11.60
N GLY A 12 26.61 -26.91 -11.56
CA GLY A 12 27.79 -26.80 -12.43
C GLY A 12 28.79 -27.94 -12.29
N GLU A 13 29.00 -28.47 -11.10
CA GLU A 13 29.88 -29.66 -10.87
C GLU A 13 29.21 -30.99 -11.21
N PHE A 14 27.90 -31.10 -10.96
CA PHE A 14 27.15 -32.35 -11.17
C PHE A 14 26.72 -32.54 -12.63
N ALA A 15 26.23 -31.48 -13.26
CA ALA A 15 25.67 -31.48 -14.61
C ALA A 15 26.14 -30.30 -15.45
N PRO A 16 27.44 -30.16 -15.77
CA PRO A 16 28.02 -28.96 -16.37
C PRO A 16 27.40 -28.59 -17.72
N LYS A 17 27.00 -29.59 -18.51
CA LYS A 17 26.35 -29.35 -19.82
C LYS A 17 24.93 -28.79 -19.64
N PHE A 18 24.18 -29.30 -18.69
CA PHE A 18 22.84 -28.77 -18.34
C PHE A 18 22.97 -27.34 -17.84
N ALA A 19 23.90 -27.07 -16.92
CA ALA A 19 24.15 -25.75 -16.38
C ALA A 19 24.52 -24.73 -17.48
N GLN A 20 25.37 -25.14 -18.42
CA GLN A 20 25.73 -24.33 -19.59
C GLN A 20 24.50 -24.01 -20.46
N LEU A 21 23.67 -25.00 -20.79
CA LEU A 21 22.47 -24.81 -21.61
C LEU A 21 21.46 -23.89 -20.91
N ASN A 22 21.29 -24.05 -19.58
CA ASN A 22 20.44 -23.18 -18.78
C ASN A 22 20.91 -21.72 -18.82
N ASP A 23 22.18 -21.48 -18.49
CA ASP A 23 22.67 -20.12 -18.28
C ASP A 23 22.97 -19.42 -19.62
N ASP A 24 23.60 -20.09 -20.58
CA ASP A 24 24.06 -19.46 -21.81
C ASP A 24 22.99 -19.47 -22.91
N VAL A 25 22.24 -20.57 -23.05
CA VAL A 25 21.24 -20.71 -24.13
C VAL A 25 19.85 -20.23 -23.66
N LEU A 26 19.30 -20.82 -22.60
CA LEU A 26 17.97 -20.43 -22.15
C LEU A 26 17.93 -18.96 -21.75
N PHE A 27 18.76 -18.57 -20.78
CA PHE A 27 18.74 -17.19 -20.28
C PHE A 27 19.59 -16.23 -21.12
N GLY A 28 20.71 -16.69 -21.66
CA GLY A 28 21.62 -15.86 -22.46
C GLY A 28 21.16 -15.57 -23.88
N GLU A 29 20.50 -16.51 -24.53
CA GLU A 29 20.06 -16.37 -25.91
C GLU A 29 18.51 -16.25 -26.02
N VAL A 30 17.73 -17.14 -25.40
CA VAL A 30 16.27 -17.15 -25.59
C VAL A 30 15.58 -16.01 -24.83
N TRP A 31 15.88 -15.85 -23.54
CA TRP A 31 15.29 -14.78 -22.72
C TRP A 31 15.78 -13.38 -23.09
N SER A 32 16.95 -13.26 -23.70
CA SER A 32 17.49 -11.98 -24.13
C SER A 32 16.88 -11.42 -25.43
N ARG A 33 16.02 -12.17 -26.11
CA ARG A 33 15.33 -11.73 -27.32
C ARG A 33 14.10 -10.88 -27.03
N GLU A 34 14.32 -9.75 -26.35
CA GLU A 34 13.23 -8.87 -25.91
C GLU A 34 12.46 -8.20 -27.05
N SER A 35 13.12 -7.97 -28.22
CA SER A 35 12.48 -7.48 -29.43
C SER A 35 11.43 -8.43 -30.02
N GLU A 36 11.58 -9.73 -29.77
CA GLU A 36 10.67 -10.76 -30.30
C GLU A 36 9.53 -11.06 -29.32
N LEU A 37 9.85 -11.11 -28.03
CA LEU A 37 8.89 -11.33 -26.95
C LEU A 37 9.44 -10.73 -25.66
N SER A 38 8.65 -9.89 -25.00
CA SER A 38 9.06 -9.19 -23.79
C SER A 38 9.40 -10.14 -22.63
N ALA A 39 10.22 -9.69 -21.68
CA ALA A 39 10.50 -10.46 -20.46
C ALA A 39 9.22 -10.68 -19.63
N HIS A 40 8.30 -9.70 -19.65
CA HIS A 40 6.96 -9.80 -19.07
C HIS A 40 6.17 -10.98 -19.65
N ASP A 41 6.03 -11.03 -20.98
CA ASP A 41 5.23 -12.09 -21.64
C ASP A 41 5.88 -13.47 -21.52
N ARG A 42 7.22 -13.54 -21.54
CA ARG A 42 7.95 -14.80 -21.25
C ARG A 42 7.65 -15.30 -19.85
N SER A 43 7.62 -14.41 -18.86
CA SER A 43 7.27 -14.78 -17.48
C SER A 43 5.84 -15.27 -17.37
N LEU A 44 4.88 -14.60 -18.02
CA LEU A 44 3.48 -15.02 -18.09
C LEU A 44 3.34 -16.44 -18.65
N ILE A 45 3.99 -16.69 -19.78
CA ILE A 45 3.98 -18.02 -20.43
C ILE A 45 4.61 -19.07 -19.51
N THR A 46 5.77 -18.77 -18.91
CA THR A 46 6.50 -19.71 -18.06
C THR A 46 5.69 -20.08 -16.81
N VAL A 47 5.15 -19.09 -16.10
CA VAL A 47 4.32 -19.32 -14.90
C VAL A 47 3.07 -20.14 -15.26
N THR A 48 2.40 -19.80 -16.36
CA THR A 48 1.21 -20.53 -16.82
C THR A 48 1.55 -21.98 -17.18
N ALA A 49 2.66 -22.19 -17.90
CA ALA A 49 3.09 -23.54 -18.29
C ALA A 49 3.47 -24.42 -17.08
N LEU A 50 4.18 -23.88 -16.12
CA LEU A 50 4.56 -24.59 -14.89
C LEU A 50 3.34 -24.94 -14.03
N MET A 51 2.45 -23.97 -13.81
CA MET A 51 1.18 -24.22 -13.11
C MET A 51 0.36 -25.30 -13.82
N ALA A 52 0.22 -25.25 -15.15
CA ALA A 52 -0.54 -26.23 -15.92
C ALA A 52 0.01 -27.65 -15.80
N GLN A 53 1.31 -27.79 -15.63
CA GLN A 53 1.96 -29.08 -15.36
C GLN A 53 1.83 -29.54 -13.90
N GLY A 54 1.44 -28.65 -12.98
CA GLY A 54 1.38 -28.93 -11.55
C GLY A 54 2.74 -28.78 -10.84
N LEU A 55 3.69 -28.13 -11.48
CA LEU A 55 5.02 -27.84 -10.93
C LEU A 55 4.94 -26.57 -10.07
N THR A 56 4.47 -26.73 -8.82
CA THR A 56 4.26 -25.65 -7.85
C THR A 56 5.16 -25.84 -6.62
N ASP A 57 6.43 -26.04 -6.88
CA ASP A 57 7.51 -26.19 -5.89
C ASP A 57 8.34 -24.89 -5.76
N THR A 58 9.52 -24.99 -5.14
CA THR A 58 10.46 -23.87 -4.96
C THR A 58 10.87 -23.25 -6.30
N SER A 59 10.98 -24.04 -7.38
CA SER A 59 11.30 -23.54 -8.71
C SER A 59 10.18 -22.64 -9.25
N PHE A 60 8.93 -23.00 -9.02
CA PHE A 60 7.78 -22.15 -9.36
C PHE A 60 7.80 -20.83 -8.60
N GLY A 61 8.14 -20.85 -7.31
CA GLY A 61 8.30 -19.63 -6.51
C GLY A 61 9.35 -18.68 -7.10
N HIS A 62 10.48 -19.21 -7.58
CA HIS A 62 11.49 -18.42 -8.27
C HIS A 62 10.95 -17.78 -9.57
N HIS A 63 10.17 -18.50 -10.36
CA HIS A 63 9.56 -17.96 -11.58
C HIS A 63 8.47 -16.93 -11.29
N LEU A 64 7.72 -17.07 -10.20
CA LEU A 64 6.78 -16.03 -9.74
C LEU A 64 7.52 -14.76 -9.32
N GLN A 65 8.62 -14.88 -8.58
CA GLN A 65 9.44 -13.74 -8.19
C GLN A 65 10.03 -13.02 -9.43
N MET A 66 10.54 -13.79 -10.39
CA MET A 66 11.02 -13.24 -11.66
C MET A 66 9.90 -12.56 -12.46
N ALA A 67 8.69 -13.11 -12.43
CA ALA A 67 7.52 -12.54 -13.08
C ALA A 67 7.18 -11.15 -12.49
N LYS A 68 7.22 -11.02 -11.16
CA LYS A 68 7.07 -9.73 -10.46
C LYS A 68 8.16 -8.74 -10.88
N GLU A 69 9.43 -9.15 -10.88
CA GLU A 69 10.57 -8.31 -11.29
C GLU A 69 10.48 -7.87 -12.77
N ASN A 70 9.86 -8.69 -13.63
CA ASN A 70 9.60 -8.39 -15.03
C ASN A 70 8.31 -7.61 -15.27
N GLY A 71 7.66 -7.09 -14.21
CA GLY A 71 6.55 -6.16 -14.28
C GLY A 71 5.16 -6.78 -14.28
N ILE A 72 5.01 -8.09 -14.04
CA ILE A 72 3.68 -8.68 -13.83
C ILE A 72 3.14 -8.18 -12.49
N THR A 73 2.03 -7.46 -12.55
CA THR A 73 1.36 -6.90 -11.37
C THR A 73 0.55 -7.96 -10.62
N ARG A 74 0.20 -7.65 -9.36
CA ARG A 74 -0.70 -8.48 -8.56
C ARG A 74 -2.04 -8.77 -9.24
N SER A 75 -2.60 -7.76 -9.90
CA SER A 75 -3.87 -7.90 -10.63
C SER A 75 -3.73 -8.82 -11.84
N GLU A 76 -2.63 -8.68 -12.60
CA GLU A 76 -2.36 -9.53 -13.76
C GLU A 76 -2.11 -10.99 -13.36
N ILE A 77 -1.28 -11.26 -12.35
CA ILE A 77 -1.04 -12.65 -11.91
C ILE A 77 -2.33 -13.27 -11.39
N ALA A 78 -3.17 -12.54 -10.69
CA ALA A 78 -4.46 -13.05 -10.23
C ALA A 78 -5.37 -13.43 -11.42
N GLU A 79 -5.45 -12.61 -12.45
CA GLU A 79 -6.24 -12.88 -13.64
C GLU A 79 -5.67 -14.03 -14.48
N ILE A 80 -4.34 -14.09 -14.64
CA ILE A 80 -3.63 -15.17 -15.35
C ILE A 80 -3.95 -16.53 -14.71
N LEU A 81 -3.79 -16.64 -13.37
CA LEU A 81 -4.04 -17.88 -12.65
C LEU A 81 -5.53 -18.24 -12.63
N THR A 82 -6.42 -17.25 -12.54
CA THR A 82 -7.87 -17.47 -12.63
C THR A 82 -8.26 -18.03 -14.00
N HIS A 83 -7.80 -17.39 -15.08
CA HIS A 83 -8.05 -17.90 -16.44
C HIS A 83 -7.49 -19.29 -16.62
N ALA A 84 -6.23 -19.51 -16.26
CA ALA A 84 -5.55 -20.80 -16.41
C ALA A 84 -6.22 -21.93 -15.59
N ALA A 85 -6.92 -21.63 -14.48
CA ALA A 85 -7.62 -22.62 -13.67
C ALA A 85 -8.68 -23.41 -14.46
N PHE A 86 -9.32 -22.79 -15.45
CA PHE A 86 -10.33 -23.43 -16.30
C PHE A 86 -9.72 -24.44 -17.30
N TYR A 87 -8.44 -24.29 -17.64
CA TYR A 87 -7.74 -25.14 -18.61
C TYR A 87 -6.82 -26.17 -17.93
N ALA A 88 -6.26 -25.82 -16.77
CA ALA A 88 -5.28 -26.64 -16.05
C ALA A 88 -5.83 -27.36 -14.81
N GLY A 89 -6.97 -26.89 -14.30
CA GLY A 89 -7.66 -27.45 -13.14
C GLY A 89 -7.44 -26.68 -11.83
N TRP A 90 -8.50 -26.56 -11.05
CA TRP A 90 -8.58 -25.78 -9.80
C TRP A 90 -7.54 -26.13 -8.73
N PRO A 91 -7.22 -27.42 -8.45
CA PRO A 91 -6.23 -27.74 -7.43
C PRO A 91 -4.84 -27.14 -7.71
N LYS A 92 -4.44 -27.10 -8.98
CA LYS A 92 -3.17 -26.52 -9.42
C LYS A 92 -3.17 -25.01 -9.27
N ALA A 93 -4.29 -24.36 -9.63
CA ALA A 93 -4.48 -22.92 -9.43
C ALA A 93 -4.43 -22.53 -7.94
N TRP A 94 -5.06 -23.30 -7.06
CA TRP A 94 -4.99 -23.07 -5.62
C TRP A 94 -3.56 -23.16 -5.09
N ALA A 95 -2.76 -24.10 -5.54
CA ALA A 95 -1.35 -24.20 -5.15
C ALA A 95 -0.55 -23.00 -5.64
N ALA A 96 -0.75 -22.59 -6.89
CA ALA A 96 -0.11 -21.41 -7.47
C ALA A 96 -0.51 -20.11 -6.76
N PHE A 97 -1.80 -19.91 -6.44
CA PHE A 97 -2.31 -18.74 -5.73
C PHE A 97 -1.72 -18.56 -4.33
N ARG A 98 -1.52 -19.65 -3.57
CA ARG A 98 -0.89 -19.56 -2.25
C ARG A 98 0.51 -18.96 -2.35
N MET A 99 1.31 -19.41 -3.31
CA MET A 99 2.66 -18.90 -3.51
C MET A 99 2.66 -17.46 -4.08
N ALA A 100 1.78 -17.18 -5.05
CA ALA A 100 1.65 -15.84 -5.62
C ALA A 100 1.23 -14.82 -4.57
N LYS A 101 0.28 -15.15 -3.68
CA LYS A 101 -0.17 -14.27 -2.59
C LYS A 101 1.00 -13.81 -1.71
N ASP A 102 1.91 -14.70 -1.35
CA ASP A 102 3.06 -14.37 -0.50
C ASP A 102 4.06 -13.46 -1.24
N ILE A 103 4.29 -13.71 -2.54
CA ILE A 103 5.25 -12.92 -3.35
C ILE A 103 4.73 -11.51 -3.65
N TRP A 104 3.42 -11.34 -3.86
CA TRP A 104 2.78 -10.02 -4.10
C TRP A 104 2.15 -9.42 -2.83
N ALA A 105 2.48 -9.90 -1.63
CA ALA A 105 1.95 -9.37 -0.38
C ALA A 105 2.24 -7.86 -0.21
N ASP A 106 3.47 -7.43 -0.56
CA ASP A 106 3.88 -6.04 -0.46
C ASP A 106 3.12 -5.11 -1.43
N GLU A 107 2.62 -5.65 -2.55
CA GLU A 107 1.84 -4.88 -3.52
C GLU A 107 0.39 -4.67 -3.09
N GLU A 108 -0.12 -5.43 -2.12
CA GLU A 108 -1.46 -5.24 -1.58
C GLU A 108 -1.61 -3.83 -1.00
N SER A 109 -0.64 -3.42 -0.19
CA SER A 109 -0.61 -2.07 0.38
C SER A 109 -0.37 -0.99 -0.69
N THR A 110 0.48 -1.28 -1.68
CA THR A 110 0.80 -0.33 -2.77
C THR A 110 -0.40 -0.14 -3.70
N ASP A 111 -1.12 -1.21 -4.05
CA ASP A 111 -2.30 -1.13 -4.90
C ASP A 111 -3.46 -0.41 -4.20
N GLU A 112 -3.69 -0.66 -2.91
CA GLU A 112 -4.68 0.07 -2.12
C GLU A 112 -4.32 1.54 -1.96
N LYS A 113 -3.05 1.84 -1.70
CA LYS A 113 -2.54 3.21 -1.66
C LYS A 113 -2.75 3.93 -2.99
N GLN A 114 -2.46 3.26 -4.11
CA GLN A 114 -2.66 3.83 -5.44
C GLN A 114 -4.14 4.03 -5.77
N ARG A 115 -5.01 3.08 -5.41
CA ARG A 115 -6.46 3.24 -5.54
C ARG A 115 -6.97 4.42 -4.72
N HIS A 116 -6.49 4.57 -3.48
CA HIS A 116 -6.82 5.71 -2.64
C HIS A 116 -6.30 7.03 -3.25
N GLN A 117 -5.06 7.07 -3.77
CA GLN A 117 -4.53 8.23 -4.48
C GLN A 117 -5.41 8.62 -5.69
N ASN A 118 -5.87 7.64 -6.46
CA ASN A 118 -6.70 7.88 -7.64
C ASN A 118 -8.14 8.33 -7.30
N SER A 119 -8.58 8.16 -6.05
CA SER A 119 -9.90 8.60 -5.59
C SER A 119 -9.96 10.08 -5.20
N MET A 120 -8.82 10.79 -5.20
CA MET A 120 -8.74 12.21 -4.84
C MET A 120 -7.76 12.96 -5.74
N ILE A 121 -7.91 14.30 -5.79
CA ILE A 121 -7.02 15.18 -6.57
C ILE A 121 -5.77 15.62 -5.81
N PHE A 122 -5.76 15.51 -4.49
CA PHE A 122 -4.64 15.89 -3.65
C PHE A 122 -3.64 14.74 -3.52
N PRO A 123 -2.31 15.02 -3.52
CA PRO A 123 -1.32 13.96 -3.36
C PRO A 123 -1.36 13.39 -1.94
N ILE A 124 -1.10 12.09 -1.80
CA ILE A 124 -0.91 11.44 -0.50
C ILE A 124 0.30 12.06 0.23
N GLY A 125 1.37 12.35 -0.51
CA GLY A 125 2.57 12.95 0.05
C GLY A 125 3.60 11.95 0.57
N ALA A 126 4.56 12.46 1.33
CA ALA A 126 5.61 11.67 1.96
C ALA A 126 5.14 11.04 3.29
N PRO A 127 5.81 9.97 3.78
CA PRO A 127 5.60 9.48 5.13
C PRO A 127 5.70 10.61 6.16
N ASN A 128 4.80 10.61 7.14
CA ASN A 128 4.69 11.66 8.16
C ASN A 128 5.65 11.40 9.34
N ASP A 129 6.93 11.16 9.03
CA ASP A 129 7.94 10.74 10.01
C ASP A 129 8.17 11.77 11.12
N GLY A 130 8.04 13.06 10.80
CA GLY A 130 8.23 14.15 11.78
C GLY A 130 7.20 14.15 12.92
N PHE A 131 6.04 13.57 12.70
CA PHE A 131 4.95 13.45 13.68
C PHE A 131 4.62 12.01 14.05
N ALA A 132 5.38 11.01 13.57
CA ALA A 132 5.08 9.58 13.75
C ALA A 132 4.83 9.20 15.23
N GLN A 133 5.52 9.82 16.18
CA GLN A 133 5.34 9.59 17.62
C GLN A 133 3.91 9.93 18.14
N TYR A 134 3.14 10.70 17.39
CA TYR A 134 1.77 11.11 17.74
C TYR A 134 0.70 10.34 16.94
N PHE A 135 1.10 9.28 16.24
CA PHE A 135 0.21 8.46 15.44
C PHE A 135 0.36 6.99 15.79
N SER A 136 -0.75 6.26 15.80
CA SER A 136 -0.76 4.80 15.80
C SER A 136 -1.00 4.34 14.36
N GLY A 137 -0.02 3.66 13.74
CA GLY A 137 -0.06 3.27 12.33
C GLY A 137 0.62 4.26 11.39
N GLN A 138 0.59 3.97 10.09
CA GLN A 138 1.26 4.77 9.08
C GLN A 138 0.37 5.91 8.58
N SER A 139 0.92 7.11 8.56
CA SER A 139 0.30 8.30 7.96
C SER A 139 1.23 9.00 6.99
N TYR A 140 0.65 9.85 6.14
CA TYR A 140 1.35 10.62 5.12
C TYR A 140 0.92 12.07 5.18
N LEU A 141 1.78 12.97 4.75
CA LEU A 141 1.54 14.41 4.78
C LEU A 141 1.95 15.05 3.46
N ALA A 142 1.03 15.78 2.84
CA ALA A 142 1.32 16.60 1.68
C ALA A 142 0.94 18.07 1.94
N PRO A 143 1.86 19.03 1.78
CA PRO A 143 1.50 20.44 1.85
C PRO A 143 0.67 20.84 0.63
N VAL A 144 -0.49 21.45 0.88
CA VAL A 144 -1.38 22.01 -0.15
C VAL A 144 -1.25 23.53 -0.21
N SER A 145 -1.14 24.18 0.95
CA SER A 145 -0.86 25.60 1.09
C SER A 145 0.05 25.83 2.28
N THR A 146 1.08 26.67 2.10
CA THR A 146 2.06 26.99 3.15
C THR A 146 2.15 28.50 3.41
N ALA A 147 1.35 29.31 2.70
CA ALA A 147 1.42 30.77 2.76
C ALA A 147 0.41 31.35 3.78
N GLN A 148 -0.69 31.96 3.32
CA GLN A 148 -1.63 32.69 4.18
C GLN A 148 -2.35 31.78 5.20
N VAL A 149 -2.85 30.65 4.72
CA VAL A 149 -3.47 29.59 5.52
C VAL A 149 -2.74 28.30 5.23
N LYS A 150 -2.25 27.67 6.26
CA LYS A 150 -1.61 26.37 6.11
C LYS A 150 -2.67 25.30 5.93
N ILE A 151 -2.52 24.55 4.86
CA ILE A 151 -3.40 23.42 4.51
C ILE A 151 -2.52 22.22 4.16
N PHE A 152 -2.80 21.12 4.80
CA PHE A 152 -2.12 19.85 4.51
C PHE A 152 -3.15 18.80 4.15
N ASN A 153 -2.85 17.98 3.15
CA ASN A 153 -3.55 16.72 2.98
C ASN A 153 -2.91 15.69 3.89
N VAL A 154 -3.67 15.23 4.89
CA VAL A 154 -3.24 14.19 5.83
C VAL A 154 -3.92 12.90 5.43
N THR A 155 -3.13 11.88 5.12
CA THR A 155 -3.61 10.55 4.71
C THR A 155 -3.22 9.50 5.74
N PHE A 156 -4.15 8.64 6.07
CA PHE A 156 -4.05 7.58 7.05
C PHE A 156 -4.27 6.22 6.37
N GLU A 157 -3.39 5.26 6.62
CA GLU A 157 -3.64 3.86 6.28
C GLU A 157 -4.78 3.29 7.13
N PRO A 158 -5.42 2.18 6.69
CA PRO A 158 -6.42 1.50 7.51
C PRO A 158 -5.94 1.27 8.95
N GLY A 159 -6.76 1.64 9.92
CA GLY A 159 -6.41 1.52 11.33
C GLY A 159 -5.54 2.63 11.90
N CYS A 160 -4.97 3.51 11.08
CA CYS A 160 -4.12 4.60 11.55
C CYS A 160 -4.95 5.74 12.14
N ARG A 161 -4.51 6.29 13.26
CA ARG A 161 -5.12 7.42 13.95
C ARG A 161 -4.08 8.26 14.68
N ASN A 162 -4.38 9.55 14.87
CA ASN A 162 -3.54 10.38 15.72
C ASN A 162 -3.93 10.26 17.21
N ASN A 163 -3.05 10.74 18.06
CA ASN A 163 -3.32 10.86 19.49
C ASN A 163 -4.42 11.90 19.76
N TRP A 164 -5.02 11.85 20.92
CA TRP A 164 -5.77 12.96 21.45
C TRP A 164 -4.91 14.21 21.42
N HIS A 165 -5.47 15.34 20.97
CA HIS A 165 -4.75 16.60 20.92
C HIS A 165 -5.71 17.79 20.96
N ILE A 166 -5.11 18.98 21.18
CA ILE A 166 -5.84 20.24 21.33
C ILE A 166 -5.12 21.27 20.45
N HIS A 167 -5.88 22.04 19.67
CA HIS A 167 -5.39 23.26 19.04
C HIS A 167 -5.70 24.45 19.95
N GLU A 168 -4.67 25.02 20.56
CA GLU A 168 -4.80 26.19 21.44
C GLU A 168 -4.48 27.45 20.65
N ALA A 169 -5.17 28.55 21.00
CA ALA A 169 -4.90 29.90 20.53
C ALA A 169 -5.44 30.91 21.53
N ASP A 170 -4.80 32.07 21.61
CA ASP A 170 -5.27 33.18 22.48
C ASP A 170 -6.48 33.91 21.84
N LYS A 171 -6.54 33.91 20.49
CA LYS A 171 -7.64 34.47 19.72
C LYS A 171 -7.70 33.82 18.34
N GLY A 172 -8.90 33.56 17.83
CA GLY A 172 -9.06 32.76 16.60
C GLY A 172 -8.55 31.34 16.78
N GLY A 173 -7.92 30.76 15.76
CA GLY A 173 -7.32 29.43 15.82
C GLY A 173 -8.33 28.28 15.69
N GLY A 174 -7.90 27.09 16.04
CA GLY A 174 -8.61 25.84 15.81
C GLY A 174 -8.24 25.19 14.48
N GLN A 175 -9.01 24.20 14.06
CA GLN A 175 -8.76 23.45 12.84
C GLN A 175 -10.07 23.18 12.09
N ILE A 176 -10.00 23.13 10.75
CA ILE A 176 -11.09 22.62 9.93
C ILE A 176 -10.59 21.36 9.21
N LEU A 177 -11.36 20.28 9.29
CA LEU A 177 -11.14 19.09 8.49
C LEU A 177 -12.11 19.10 7.31
N VAL A 178 -11.60 18.85 6.11
CA VAL A 178 -12.43 18.65 4.91
C VAL A 178 -12.07 17.28 4.37
N CYS A 179 -12.99 16.31 4.47
CA CYS A 179 -12.76 14.96 4.02
C CYS A 179 -12.72 14.88 2.49
N VAL A 180 -11.68 14.27 1.93
CA VAL A 180 -11.46 14.25 0.48
C VAL A 180 -11.45 12.84 -0.12
N ALA A 181 -11.17 11.81 0.68
CA ALA A 181 -11.19 10.41 0.22
C ALA A 181 -11.30 9.41 1.36
N GLY A 182 -11.88 8.24 1.07
CA GLY A 182 -11.98 7.11 1.99
C GLY A 182 -12.99 7.31 3.11
N ARG A 183 -12.79 6.59 4.22
CA ARG A 183 -13.66 6.60 5.39
C ARG A 183 -12.84 6.70 6.67
N GLY A 184 -13.25 7.60 7.56
CA GLY A 184 -12.54 7.85 8.82
C GLY A 184 -13.46 8.27 9.94
N TYR A 185 -12.86 8.67 11.05
CA TYR A 185 -13.58 9.11 12.25
C TYR A 185 -12.97 10.38 12.81
N TYR A 186 -13.82 11.17 13.44
CA TYR A 186 -13.49 12.27 14.32
C TYR A 186 -14.23 12.08 15.66
N GLN A 187 -13.57 12.40 16.76
CA GLN A 187 -14.21 12.36 18.07
C GLN A 187 -13.69 13.47 18.97
N GLU A 188 -14.61 14.20 19.61
CA GLU A 188 -14.31 15.07 20.74
C GLU A 188 -14.29 14.27 22.04
N TRP A 189 -13.45 14.68 22.96
CA TRP A 189 -13.38 14.06 24.29
C TRP A 189 -14.75 14.03 24.99
N GLY A 190 -15.17 12.86 25.41
CA GLY A 190 -16.45 12.64 26.09
C GLY A 190 -17.67 12.61 25.19
N LYS A 191 -17.52 12.64 23.86
CA LYS A 191 -18.61 12.46 22.89
C LYS A 191 -18.45 11.15 22.11
N GLU A 192 -19.54 10.75 21.44
CA GLU A 192 -19.50 9.62 20.52
C GLU A 192 -18.67 9.96 19.27
N PRO A 193 -17.96 8.99 18.68
CA PRO A 193 -17.24 9.17 17.44
C PRO A 193 -18.18 9.44 16.27
N GLN A 194 -17.83 10.39 15.43
CA GLN A 194 -18.51 10.74 14.19
C GLN A 194 -17.78 10.08 13.03
N GLU A 195 -18.48 9.27 12.25
CA GLU A 195 -17.95 8.74 10.99
C GLU A 195 -17.89 9.85 9.93
N LEU A 196 -16.82 9.86 9.10
CA LEU A 196 -16.53 10.88 8.11
C LEU A 196 -16.35 10.27 6.73
N HIS A 197 -16.97 10.92 5.74
CA HIS A 197 -16.94 10.56 4.33
C HIS A 197 -16.48 11.75 3.46
N PRO A 198 -16.07 11.53 2.21
CA PRO A 198 -15.72 12.62 1.30
C PRO A 198 -16.85 13.66 1.16
N GLY A 199 -16.50 14.92 1.38
CA GLY A 199 -17.44 16.04 1.42
C GLY A 199 -17.83 16.49 2.82
N ASP A 200 -17.61 15.69 3.86
CA ASP A 200 -17.86 16.11 5.23
C ASP A 200 -16.85 17.15 5.69
N VAL A 201 -17.35 18.10 6.49
CA VAL A 201 -16.55 19.18 7.07
C VAL A 201 -16.74 19.21 8.57
N VAL A 202 -15.64 19.17 9.32
CA VAL A 202 -15.61 19.31 10.77
C VAL A 202 -14.96 20.64 11.15
N ASN A 203 -15.65 21.46 11.91
CA ASN A 203 -15.11 22.71 12.47
C ASN A 203 -14.71 22.45 13.92
N ILE A 204 -13.42 22.50 14.22
CA ILE A 204 -12.85 22.23 15.53
C ILE A 204 -12.44 23.57 16.15
N ALA A 205 -13.17 24.00 17.17
CA ALA A 205 -12.84 25.24 17.89
C ALA A 205 -11.53 25.08 18.68
N PRO A 206 -10.82 26.18 18.94
CA PRO A 206 -9.65 26.16 19.82
C PRO A 206 -10.02 25.64 21.21
N GLY A 207 -9.13 24.88 21.84
CA GLY A 207 -9.35 24.28 23.16
C GLY A 207 -10.11 22.95 23.17
N VAL A 208 -10.66 22.51 22.05
CA VAL A 208 -11.36 21.21 21.96
C VAL A 208 -10.36 20.08 21.91
N LYS A 209 -10.41 19.16 22.89
CA LYS A 209 -9.64 17.91 22.87
C LYS A 209 -10.32 16.91 21.95
N HIS A 210 -9.60 16.43 20.95
CA HIS A 210 -10.14 15.55 19.92
C HIS A 210 -9.07 14.65 19.31
N TRP A 211 -9.52 13.67 18.55
CA TRP A 211 -8.69 12.87 17.64
C TRP A 211 -9.42 12.64 16.32
N HIS A 212 -8.67 12.27 15.28
CA HIS A 212 -9.21 11.80 14.00
C HIS A 212 -8.27 10.76 13.38
N GLY A 213 -8.80 9.96 12.46
CA GLY A 213 -8.05 8.90 11.81
C GLY A 213 -8.91 8.07 10.86
N ALA A 214 -8.26 7.09 10.23
CA ALA A 214 -8.92 6.14 9.32
C ALA A 214 -9.87 5.21 10.06
N ALA A 215 -10.81 4.61 9.35
CA ALA A 215 -11.54 3.44 9.82
C ALA A 215 -10.63 2.20 9.84
N PRO A 216 -10.98 1.13 10.57
CA PRO A 216 -10.14 -0.07 10.67
C PRO A 216 -9.84 -0.74 9.32
N ASP A 217 -10.71 -0.59 8.35
CA ASP A 217 -10.73 -1.28 7.06
C ASP A 217 -10.66 -0.33 5.83
N SER A 218 -10.42 0.96 6.04
CA SER A 218 -10.40 1.95 4.97
C SER A 218 -9.25 2.93 5.11
N TRP A 219 -8.62 3.26 3.99
CA TRP A 219 -7.83 4.46 3.87
C TRP A 219 -8.69 5.69 4.11
N PHE A 220 -8.09 6.76 4.61
CA PHE A 220 -8.78 8.01 4.88
C PHE A 220 -7.87 9.20 4.58
N SER A 221 -8.41 10.23 3.92
CA SER A 221 -7.70 11.50 3.70
C SER A 221 -8.60 12.69 3.97
N HIS A 222 -8.04 13.69 4.62
CA HIS A 222 -8.69 14.98 4.81
C HIS A 222 -7.71 16.14 4.64
N LEU A 223 -8.21 17.28 4.23
CA LEU A 223 -7.47 18.52 4.36
C LEU A 223 -7.55 18.97 5.82
N ALA A 224 -6.39 19.19 6.43
CA ALA A 224 -6.24 19.85 7.70
C ALA A 224 -5.96 21.34 7.43
N VAL A 225 -6.93 22.20 7.71
CA VAL A 225 -6.83 23.63 7.55
C VAL A 225 -6.53 24.24 8.91
N GLU A 226 -5.34 24.83 9.08
CA GLU A 226 -5.00 25.57 10.28
C GLU A 226 -5.70 26.94 10.26
N VAL A 227 -6.71 27.10 11.12
CA VAL A 227 -7.43 28.40 11.21
C VAL A 227 -6.48 29.43 11.78
N PRO A 228 -6.30 30.60 11.12
CA PRO A 228 -5.42 31.66 11.60
C PRO A 228 -5.83 32.18 12.98
N GLY A 229 -4.85 32.42 13.83
CA GLY A 229 -5.07 32.93 15.19
C GLY A 229 -3.79 33.46 15.82
N GLU A 230 -3.93 34.00 17.04
CA GLU A 230 -2.82 34.51 17.83
C GLU A 230 -2.26 33.40 18.75
N ASN A 231 -0.94 33.20 18.75
CA ASN A 231 -0.23 32.23 19.57
C ASN A 231 -0.75 30.79 19.41
N CYS A 232 -1.09 30.40 18.15
CA CYS A 232 -1.57 29.06 17.85
C CYS A 232 -0.51 28.01 18.14
N ARG A 233 -0.90 26.92 18.84
CA ARG A 233 -0.04 25.76 19.12
C ARG A 233 -0.88 24.50 19.24
N SER A 234 -0.27 23.36 18.90
CA SER A 234 -0.89 22.04 19.11
C SER A 234 -0.33 21.39 20.36
N LEU A 235 -1.21 20.95 21.25
CA LEU A 235 -0.88 20.19 22.45
C LEU A 235 -1.24 18.72 22.22
N TRP A 236 -0.22 17.90 22.14
CA TRP A 236 -0.40 16.43 21.98
C TRP A 236 -0.62 15.80 23.34
N CYS A 237 -1.63 14.93 23.41
CA CYS A 237 -2.06 14.21 24.60
C CYS A 237 -1.80 12.71 24.44
N GLU A 238 -2.49 11.88 25.21
CA GLU A 238 -2.38 10.44 25.21
C GLU A 238 -2.86 9.80 23.90
N PRO A 239 -2.36 8.60 23.54
CA PRO A 239 -2.90 7.83 22.43
C PRO A 239 -4.37 7.45 22.63
N VAL A 240 -5.12 7.32 21.53
CA VAL A 240 -6.45 6.70 21.55
C VAL A 240 -6.27 5.21 21.86
N SER A 241 -6.95 4.72 22.89
CA SER A 241 -6.82 3.33 23.31
C SER A 241 -7.34 2.35 22.25
N GLU A 242 -6.71 1.16 22.19
CA GLU A 242 -7.18 0.08 21.32
C GLU A 242 -8.62 -0.34 21.65
N GLU A 243 -9.00 -0.26 22.93
CA GLU A 243 -10.36 -0.61 23.36
C GLU A 243 -11.40 0.38 22.83
N GLU A 244 -11.12 1.67 22.84
CA GLU A 244 -11.98 2.69 22.25
C GLU A 244 -12.05 2.56 20.73
N TYR A 245 -10.90 2.40 20.08
CA TYR A 245 -10.83 2.32 18.63
C TYR A 245 -11.52 1.06 18.06
N ARG A 246 -11.46 -0.10 18.75
CA ARG A 246 -12.15 -1.33 18.33
C ARG A 246 -13.68 -1.26 18.42
N LYS A 247 -14.25 -0.26 19.07
CA LYS A 247 -15.70 -0.04 19.10
C LYS A 247 -16.23 0.61 17.81
N LEU A 248 -15.33 1.15 16.97
CA LEU A 248 -15.68 1.69 15.66
C LEU A 248 -16.05 0.54 14.69
N LYS A 249 -16.98 0.81 13.80
CA LYS A 249 -17.52 -0.18 12.85
C LYS A 249 -16.90 -0.02 11.47
#